data_d91e3edf9025f9282872cde72cb58dbd
#
_entry.id   d91e3edf9025f9282872cde72cb58dbd
#
_cell.length_a   1.000
_cell.length_b   1.000
_cell.length_c   1.000
_cell.angle_alpha   90.00
_cell.angle_beta   90.00
_cell.angle_gamma   90.00
#
_symmetry.space_group_name_H-M   'P 1'
#
loop_
_entity.id
_entity.type
_entity.pdbx_description
1 polymer ?
#
loop_
_entity_poly.entity_id
_entity_poly.type
_entity_poly.pdbx_seq_one_letter_code
_entity_poly.pdbx_strand_id
1 'polypeptide(L)'
;MTKAGKHLFLDILHSEGVEIIFGNPGTTELPLLDAFVVEDRLRYVLGLNEVVVMGMADGWAQATGKLAVCNLHAAPGLGNAMGMLYNAAKAGAPVLVTAGQQDMTIRLTEPLLWDDLATMARPLCKWSFEVNSIEELPRAVRRAAKVALTAPTGPVFLSIPGDVLTAMAPEGLDIGEPTRIGAGIRGDANEIAKAAALISQAETPVIFAGDCVANRDAFAEIVAFAEAVGAPVYMEGMANRAAYPSNHALYASTVPRMTPALRSVMQNHDLLISIG
;
A
#
# COMPACT_ATOMS: atom_id res chain seq x y z
N MET A 1 32.20 -3.87 9.00
CA MET A 1 31.70 -3.64 10.38
C MET A 1 30.35 -4.31 10.51
N THR A 2 30.16 -5.12 11.53
CA THR A 2 28.86 -5.72 11.86
C THR A 2 27.91 -4.64 12.34
N LYS A 3 26.65 -4.66 11.88
CA LYS A 3 25.59 -3.69 12.28
C LYS A 3 24.53 -4.39 13.12
N ALA A 4 23.93 -3.67 14.06
CA ALA A 4 22.75 -4.15 14.78
C ALA A 4 21.52 -4.19 13.84
N GLY A 5 20.55 -5.07 14.15
CA GLY A 5 19.34 -5.26 13.37
C GLY A 5 18.57 -3.97 13.11
N LYS A 6 18.49 -3.06 14.09
CA LYS A 6 17.87 -1.73 13.94
C LYS A 6 18.47 -0.91 12.78
N HIS A 7 19.80 -0.91 12.64
CA HIS A 7 20.47 -0.19 11.56
C HIS A 7 20.32 -0.91 10.21
N LEU A 8 20.39 -2.25 10.22
CA LEU A 8 20.11 -3.03 9.00
C LEU A 8 18.70 -2.80 8.49
N PHE A 9 17.71 -2.77 9.37
CA PHE A 9 16.32 -2.49 9.03
C PHE A 9 16.20 -1.14 8.31
N LEU A 10 16.79 -0.07 8.87
CA LEU A 10 16.74 1.26 8.24
C LEU A 10 17.53 1.32 6.93
N ASP A 11 18.70 0.68 6.83
CA ASP A 11 19.46 0.59 5.59
C ASP A 11 18.65 -0.07 4.46
N ILE A 12 17.96 -1.18 4.79
CA ILE A 12 17.14 -1.90 3.82
C ILE A 12 15.95 -1.05 3.40
N LEU A 13 15.25 -0.40 4.34
CA LEU A 13 14.12 0.49 4.01
C LEU A 13 14.57 1.62 3.09
N HIS A 14 15.71 2.27 3.40
CA HIS A 14 16.25 3.31 2.55
C HIS A 14 16.56 2.80 1.14
N SER A 15 17.19 1.64 1.01
CA SER A 15 17.49 1.05 -0.30
C SER A 15 16.24 0.59 -1.07
N GLU A 16 15.12 0.30 -0.37
CA GLU A 16 13.80 0.05 -0.98
C GLU A 16 13.11 1.33 -1.46
N GLY A 17 13.70 2.50 -1.23
CA GLY A 17 13.17 3.80 -1.63
C GLY A 17 12.19 4.41 -0.62
N VAL A 18 12.21 3.91 0.62
CA VAL A 18 11.44 4.54 1.72
C VAL A 18 12.10 5.87 2.07
N GLU A 19 11.28 6.91 2.23
CA GLU A 19 11.72 8.25 2.63
C GLU A 19 11.21 8.62 4.02
N ILE A 20 10.09 8.01 4.42
CA ILE A 20 9.37 8.43 5.61
C ILE A 20 8.78 7.22 6.36
N ILE A 21 8.86 7.27 7.67
CA ILE A 21 8.21 6.34 8.59
C ILE A 21 7.23 7.13 9.45
N PHE A 22 5.98 6.73 9.47
CA PHE A 22 4.97 7.28 10.38
C PHE A 22 4.84 6.34 11.58
N GLY A 23 4.89 6.86 12.80
CA GLY A 23 4.88 5.98 13.95
C GLY A 23 4.26 6.58 15.20
N ASN A 24 3.72 5.70 16.03
CA ASN A 24 3.42 5.93 17.44
C ASN A 24 4.11 4.83 18.26
N PRO A 25 5.38 5.07 18.65
CA PRO A 25 6.22 4.06 19.27
C PRO A 25 5.98 3.94 20.76
N GLY A 26 6.26 2.75 21.29
CA GLY A 26 6.36 2.50 22.72
C GLY A 26 7.68 1.84 23.09
N THR A 27 7.69 1.05 24.16
CA THR A 27 8.92 0.47 24.71
C THR A 27 9.54 -0.58 23.79
N THR A 28 8.74 -1.33 23.04
CA THR A 28 9.22 -2.36 22.10
C THR A 28 9.90 -1.76 20.86
N GLU A 29 9.63 -0.49 20.55
CA GLU A 29 10.22 0.23 19.42
C GLU A 29 11.43 1.09 19.81
N LEU A 30 11.80 1.16 21.11
CA LEU A 30 12.95 1.94 21.56
C LEU A 30 14.27 1.64 20.82
N PRO A 31 14.61 0.38 20.49
CA PRO A 31 15.81 0.10 19.70
C PRO A 31 15.77 0.80 18.33
N LEU A 32 14.61 0.84 17.67
CA LEU A 32 14.45 1.52 16.39
C LEU A 32 14.59 3.03 16.54
N LEU A 33 13.97 3.63 17.58
CA LEU A 33 14.07 5.06 17.84
C LEU A 33 15.49 5.49 18.17
N ASP A 34 16.23 4.68 18.93
CA ASP A 34 17.63 4.93 19.21
C ASP A 34 18.48 4.98 17.92
N ALA A 35 18.15 4.18 16.91
CA ALA A 35 18.84 4.23 15.62
C ALA A 35 18.63 5.57 14.89
N PHE A 36 17.49 6.25 15.10
CA PHE A 36 17.22 7.57 14.50
C PHE A 36 18.06 8.71 15.07
N VAL A 37 18.78 8.50 16.16
CA VAL A 37 19.72 9.51 16.68
C VAL A 37 20.84 9.80 15.66
N VAL A 38 21.18 8.81 14.83
CA VAL A 38 22.25 8.89 13.82
C VAL A 38 21.76 8.67 12.39
N GLU A 39 20.45 8.44 12.19
CA GLU A 39 19.86 8.22 10.88
C GLU A 39 19.32 9.53 10.31
N ASP A 40 19.87 9.99 9.20
CA ASP A 40 19.51 11.25 8.55
C ASP A 40 18.86 11.07 7.15
N ARG A 41 18.86 9.83 6.63
CA ARG A 41 18.31 9.51 5.31
C ARG A 41 16.80 9.26 5.33
N LEU A 42 16.26 8.89 6.49
CA LEU A 42 14.86 8.56 6.70
C LEU A 42 14.24 9.54 7.69
N ARG A 43 13.07 10.04 7.36
CA ARG A 43 12.32 10.91 8.26
C ARG A 43 11.34 10.09 9.09
N TYR A 44 11.37 10.24 10.42
CA TYR A 44 10.34 9.69 11.31
C TYR A 44 9.31 10.77 11.66
N VAL A 45 8.04 10.50 11.40
CA VAL A 45 6.92 11.39 11.74
C VAL A 45 6.11 10.77 12.86
N LEU A 46 6.15 11.41 14.02
CA LEU A 46 5.39 11.00 15.20
C LEU A 46 3.92 11.36 15.05
N GLY A 47 3.04 10.38 15.23
CA GLY A 47 1.61 10.59 15.45
C GLY A 47 1.25 10.32 16.91
N LEU A 48 0.18 10.93 17.39
CA LEU A 48 -0.25 10.78 18.79
C LEU A 48 -1.27 9.63 18.99
N ASN A 49 -1.58 8.90 17.91
CA ASN A 49 -2.47 7.75 17.92
C ASN A 49 -2.23 6.89 16.68
N GLU A 50 -2.31 5.59 16.79
CA GLU A 50 -2.00 4.64 15.71
C GLU A 50 -3.00 4.70 14.55
N VAL A 51 -4.25 5.07 14.80
CA VAL A 51 -5.25 5.35 13.73
C VAL A 51 -4.73 6.47 12.82
N VAL A 52 -4.23 7.55 13.43
CA VAL A 52 -3.68 8.70 12.69
C VAL A 52 -2.43 8.31 11.93
N VAL A 53 -1.52 7.57 12.57
CA VAL A 53 -0.27 7.10 11.97
C VAL A 53 -0.54 6.23 10.75
N MET A 54 -1.45 5.27 10.87
CA MET A 54 -1.83 4.40 9.75
C MET A 54 -2.51 5.19 8.62
N GLY A 55 -3.37 6.18 8.97
CA GLY A 55 -4.00 7.07 8.00
C GLY A 55 -3.01 7.96 7.26
N MET A 56 -1.96 8.47 7.95
CA MET A 56 -0.88 9.23 7.30
C MET A 56 -0.10 8.36 6.31
N ALA A 57 0.24 7.11 6.71
CA ALA A 57 0.95 6.17 5.84
C ALA A 57 0.12 5.81 4.61
N ASP A 58 -1.17 5.54 4.79
CA ASP A 58 -2.11 5.25 3.72
C ASP A 58 -2.20 6.42 2.72
N GLY A 59 -2.49 7.63 3.22
CA GLY A 59 -2.62 8.82 2.38
C GLY A 59 -1.33 9.15 1.62
N TRP A 60 -0.17 9.01 2.28
CA TRP A 60 1.13 9.24 1.63
C TRP A 60 1.40 8.20 0.53
N ALA A 61 1.14 6.92 0.81
CA ALA A 61 1.32 5.84 -0.17
C ALA A 61 0.40 6.04 -1.39
N GLN A 62 -0.86 6.42 -1.17
CA GLN A 62 -1.79 6.71 -2.26
C GLN A 62 -1.36 7.93 -3.09
N ALA A 63 -0.90 9.00 -2.44
CA ALA A 63 -0.52 10.23 -3.14
C ALA A 63 0.75 10.06 -3.98
N THR A 64 1.71 9.25 -3.51
CA THR A 64 3.03 9.12 -4.14
C THR A 64 3.22 7.85 -4.97
N GLY A 65 2.42 6.81 -4.74
CA GLY A 65 2.62 5.47 -5.29
C GLY A 65 3.85 4.74 -4.71
N LYS A 66 4.56 5.33 -3.75
CA LYS A 66 5.75 4.76 -3.10
C LYS A 66 5.39 3.93 -1.88
N LEU A 67 6.32 3.08 -1.44
CA LEU A 67 6.18 2.33 -0.21
C LEU A 67 6.21 3.28 1.00
N ALA A 68 5.11 3.34 1.75
CA ALA A 68 5.09 3.97 3.07
C ALA A 68 5.43 2.95 4.16
N VAL A 69 5.95 3.41 5.30
CA VAL A 69 6.15 2.58 6.48
C VAL A 69 5.32 3.15 7.64
N CYS A 70 4.57 2.27 8.30
CA CYS A 70 3.82 2.56 9.51
C CYS A 70 4.39 1.73 10.66
N ASN A 71 4.83 2.38 11.74
CA ASN A 71 5.42 1.73 12.90
C ASN A 71 4.51 1.87 14.12
N LEU A 72 4.06 0.75 14.67
CA LEU A 72 3.04 0.65 15.71
C LEU A 72 3.62 0.04 16.99
N HIS A 73 2.98 0.33 18.12
CA HIS A 73 3.38 -0.23 19.41
C HIS A 73 2.69 -1.55 19.72
N ALA A 74 3.38 -2.65 19.44
CA ALA A 74 2.99 -4.01 19.81
C ALA A 74 1.51 -4.34 19.50
N ALA A 75 0.86 -5.22 20.28
CA ALA A 75 -0.52 -5.64 20.07
C ALA A 75 -1.54 -4.49 20.22
N PRO A 76 -1.47 -3.63 21.26
CA PRO A 76 -2.42 -2.51 21.38
C PRO A 76 -2.36 -1.54 20.21
N GLY A 77 -1.18 -1.21 19.73
CA GLY A 77 -1.00 -0.30 18.61
C GLY A 77 -1.54 -0.88 17.30
N LEU A 78 -1.28 -2.16 17.03
CA LEU A 78 -1.87 -2.85 15.88
C LEU A 78 -3.39 -2.88 16.01
N GLY A 79 -3.93 -3.22 17.19
CA GLY A 79 -5.37 -3.24 17.44
C GLY A 79 -6.03 -1.89 17.14
N ASN A 80 -5.44 -0.78 17.60
CA ASN A 80 -5.91 0.57 17.32
C ASN A 80 -5.89 0.90 15.81
N ALA A 81 -4.87 0.45 15.07
CA ALA A 81 -4.69 0.77 13.66
C ALA A 81 -5.60 -0.04 12.71
N MET A 82 -6.24 -1.13 13.16
CA MET A 82 -6.94 -2.09 12.31
C MET A 82 -7.98 -1.46 11.38
N GLY A 83 -8.74 -0.45 11.86
CA GLY A 83 -9.74 0.23 11.03
C GLY A 83 -9.12 0.96 9.83
N MET A 84 -8.00 1.66 10.03
CA MET A 84 -7.28 2.34 8.94
C MET A 84 -6.47 1.37 8.09
N LEU A 85 -5.99 0.26 8.66
CA LEU A 85 -5.39 -0.83 7.89
C LEU A 85 -6.40 -1.45 6.91
N TYR A 86 -7.67 -1.59 7.33
CA TYR A 86 -8.74 -1.99 6.42
C TYR A 86 -8.89 -1.00 5.25
N ASN A 87 -8.87 0.31 5.51
CA ASN A 87 -8.96 1.32 4.46
C ASN A 87 -7.78 1.20 3.47
N ALA A 88 -6.55 1.11 3.97
CA ALA A 88 -5.36 0.91 3.14
C ALA A 88 -5.43 -0.38 2.30
N ALA A 89 -5.99 -1.46 2.86
CA ALA A 89 -6.19 -2.72 2.13
C ALA A 89 -7.19 -2.54 0.98
N LYS A 90 -8.29 -1.81 1.21
CA LYS A 90 -9.30 -1.54 0.18
C LYS A 90 -8.81 -0.56 -0.88
N ALA A 91 -8.02 0.42 -0.48
CA ALA A 91 -7.38 1.36 -1.40
C ALA A 91 -6.23 0.74 -2.20
N GLY A 92 -5.74 -0.44 -1.81
CA GLY A 92 -4.55 -1.04 -2.40
C GLY A 92 -3.26 -0.24 -2.11
N ALA A 93 -3.22 0.50 -1.01
CA ALA A 93 -2.07 1.34 -0.67
C ALA A 93 -0.86 0.49 -0.28
N PRO A 94 0.31 0.67 -0.92
CA PRO A 94 1.53 -0.07 -0.60
C PRO A 94 2.14 0.42 0.71
N VAL A 95 1.69 -0.14 1.83
CA VAL A 95 2.19 0.19 3.17
C VAL A 95 2.85 -1.03 3.79
N LEU A 96 4.09 -0.86 4.26
CA LEU A 96 4.72 -1.79 5.18
C LEU A 96 4.34 -1.37 6.61
N VAL A 97 3.48 -2.14 7.24
CA VAL A 97 3.11 -1.97 8.64
C VAL A 97 4.05 -2.81 9.49
N THR A 98 4.68 -2.21 10.48
CA THR A 98 5.52 -2.90 11.45
C THR A 98 4.99 -2.68 12.86
N ALA A 99 5.14 -3.66 13.72
CA ALA A 99 4.96 -3.50 15.15
C ALA A 99 6.12 -4.16 15.88
N GLY A 100 6.58 -3.53 16.93
CA GLY A 100 7.52 -4.17 17.86
C GLY A 100 6.84 -5.34 18.55
N GLN A 101 7.66 -6.28 19.01
CA GLN A 101 7.21 -7.46 19.75
C GLN A 101 8.12 -7.67 20.95
N GLN A 102 7.62 -8.33 21.96
CA GLN A 102 8.43 -8.79 23.10
C GLN A 102 9.51 -9.76 22.61
N ASP A 103 10.63 -9.78 23.37
CA ASP A 103 11.76 -10.66 23.08
C ASP A 103 11.30 -12.13 22.99
N MET A 104 11.83 -12.85 22.03
CA MET A 104 11.46 -14.26 21.81
C MET A 104 11.77 -15.16 23.00
N THR A 105 12.78 -14.79 23.80
CA THR A 105 13.21 -15.54 24.99
C THR A 105 12.14 -15.60 26.08
N ILE A 106 11.24 -14.61 26.16
CA ILE A 106 10.17 -14.55 27.17
C ILE A 106 8.78 -14.88 26.61
N ARG A 107 8.66 -15.18 25.31
CA ARG A 107 7.38 -15.44 24.63
C ARG A 107 6.54 -16.51 25.36
N LEU A 108 7.17 -17.57 25.87
CA LEU A 108 6.44 -18.66 26.54
C LEU A 108 5.69 -18.18 27.80
N THR A 109 6.06 -17.06 28.37
CA THR A 109 5.39 -16.50 29.57
C THR A 109 4.19 -15.62 29.21
N GLU A 110 3.89 -15.45 27.92
CA GLU A 110 2.81 -14.59 27.41
C GLU A 110 2.82 -13.20 28.08
N PRO A 111 3.96 -12.46 27.97
CA PRO A 111 4.13 -11.21 28.69
C PRO A 111 3.15 -10.14 28.20
N LEU A 112 2.91 -9.12 29.05
CA LEU A 112 2.11 -7.95 28.67
C LEU A 112 2.56 -7.38 27.31
N LEU A 113 1.63 -6.96 26.46
CA LEU A 113 1.80 -6.45 25.09
C LEU A 113 2.10 -7.53 24.03
N TRP A 114 2.38 -8.76 24.43
CA TRP A 114 2.57 -9.86 23.48
C TRP A 114 1.22 -10.35 22.93
N ASP A 115 1.19 -10.69 21.66
CA ASP A 115 0.13 -11.47 21.01
C ASP A 115 0.68 -12.03 19.68
N ASP A 116 -0.07 -12.88 19.00
CA ASP A 116 0.24 -13.31 17.62
C ASP A 116 -0.12 -12.20 16.62
N LEU A 117 0.74 -11.18 16.55
CA LEU A 117 0.53 -9.98 15.74
C LEU A 117 0.40 -10.31 14.24
N ALA A 118 1.15 -11.30 13.76
CA ALA A 118 1.10 -11.71 12.37
C ALA A 118 -0.28 -12.29 12.01
N THR A 119 -0.89 -13.06 12.90
CA THR A 119 -2.25 -13.56 12.72
C THR A 119 -3.29 -12.45 12.86
N MET A 120 -3.13 -11.51 13.78
CA MET A 120 -4.02 -10.35 13.91
C MET A 120 -4.09 -9.53 12.62
N ALA A 121 -2.95 -9.24 11.99
CA ALA A 121 -2.89 -8.43 10.78
C ALA A 121 -3.31 -9.18 9.49
N ARG A 122 -3.22 -10.51 9.49
CA ARG A 122 -3.36 -11.36 8.29
C ARG A 122 -4.62 -11.10 7.45
N PRO A 123 -5.82 -10.90 8.01
CA PRO A 123 -7.03 -10.69 7.22
C PRO A 123 -7.01 -9.42 6.36
N LEU A 124 -6.17 -8.45 6.72
CA LEU A 124 -6.12 -7.12 6.09
C LEU A 124 -4.82 -6.86 5.33
N CYS A 125 -3.91 -7.83 5.29
CA CYS A 125 -2.62 -7.69 4.64
C CYS A 125 -2.44 -8.72 3.51
N LYS A 126 -1.73 -8.32 2.46
CA LYS A 126 -1.32 -9.25 1.39
C LYS A 126 -0.38 -10.34 1.90
N TRP A 127 0.39 -10.03 2.93
CA TRP A 127 1.30 -10.93 3.61
C TRP A 127 1.57 -10.38 5.02
N SER A 128 1.66 -11.27 5.99
CA SER A 128 2.01 -10.97 7.37
C SER A 128 3.00 -12.00 7.89
N PHE A 129 4.00 -11.55 8.65
CA PHE A 129 5.06 -12.41 9.13
C PHE A 129 5.67 -11.85 10.43
N GLU A 130 6.15 -12.74 11.32
CA GLU A 130 6.98 -12.40 12.46
C GLU A 130 8.42 -12.80 12.16
N VAL A 131 9.35 -11.87 12.34
CA VAL A 131 10.78 -12.09 12.11
C VAL A 131 11.36 -12.83 13.32
N ASN A 132 11.98 -13.99 13.10
CA ASN A 132 12.43 -14.83 14.19
C ASN A 132 13.94 -14.74 14.47
N SER A 133 14.70 -14.13 13.59
CA SER A 133 16.15 -13.91 13.81
C SER A 133 16.68 -12.74 13.00
N ILE A 134 17.88 -12.28 13.37
CA ILE A 134 18.59 -11.24 12.62
C ILE A 134 18.89 -11.69 11.18
N GLU A 135 19.13 -12.98 10.94
CA GLU A 135 19.41 -13.52 9.62
C GLU A 135 18.20 -13.51 8.70
N GLU A 136 16.98 -13.60 9.28
CA GLU A 136 15.73 -13.52 8.53
C GLU A 136 15.36 -12.07 8.18
N LEU A 137 15.76 -11.10 9.00
CA LEU A 137 15.33 -9.70 8.88
C LEU A 137 15.50 -9.13 7.47
N PRO A 138 16.66 -9.25 6.79
CA PRO A 138 16.82 -8.71 5.45
C PRO A 138 15.84 -9.30 4.45
N ARG A 139 15.68 -10.61 4.45
CA ARG A 139 14.78 -11.32 3.52
C ARG A 139 13.32 -10.99 3.77
N ALA A 140 12.94 -10.86 5.05
CA ALA A 140 11.57 -10.50 5.43
C ALA A 140 11.22 -9.08 4.96
N VAL A 141 12.10 -8.10 5.18
CA VAL A 141 11.88 -6.71 4.75
C VAL A 141 11.85 -6.58 3.23
N ARG A 142 12.80 -7.22 2.52
CA ARG A 142 12.81 -7.26 1.04
C ARG A 142 11.54 -7.88 0.46
N ARG A 143 11.12 -9.00 1.03
CA ARG A 143 9.87 -9.65 0.62
C ARG A 143 8.66 -8.76 0.89
N ALA A 144 8.59 -8.11 2.06
CA ALA A 144 7.52 -7.21 2.42
C ALA A 144 7.40 -6.06 1.41
N ALA A 145 8.49 -5.37 1.11
CA ALA A 145 8.53 -4.29 0.12
C ALA A 145 8.09 -4.78 -1.28
N LYS A 146 8.63 -5.91 -1.73
CA LYS A 146 8.26 -6.51 -3.02
C LYS A 146 6.77 -6.86 -3.08
N VAL A 147 6.21 -7.48 -2.05
CA VAL A 147 4.79 -7.88 -2.01
C VAL A 147 3.87 -6.66 -1.97
N ALA A 148 4.20 -5.65 -1.15
CA ALA A 148 3.40 -4.43 -1.05
C ALA A 148 3.32 -3.69 -2.39
N LEU A 149 4.45 -3.56 -3.09
CA LEU A 149 4.59 -2.83 -4.35
C LEU A 149 4.20 -3.64 -5.59
N THR A 150 4.02 -4.96 -5.48
CA THR A 150 3.56 -5.78 -6.61
C THR A 150 2.06 -5.63 -6.79
N ALA A 151 1.62 -5.31 -8.01
CA ALA A 151 0.20 -5.16 -8.33
C ALA A 151 -0.56 -6.52 -8.26
N PRO A 152 -1.81 -6.51 -7.76
CA PRO A 152 -2.46 -5.40 -7.09
C PRO A 152 -1.74 -5.02 -5.80
N THR A 153 -1.37 -3.74 -5.65
CA THR A 153 -0.64 -3.23 -4.48
C THR A 153 -1.48 -3.33 -3.21
N GLY A 154 -0.84 -3.24 -2.04
CA GLY A 154 -1.58 -3.28 -0.78
C GLY A 154 -0.68 -3.47 0.43
N PRO A 155 -1.24 -3.35 1.64
CA PRO A 155 -0.47 -3.41 2.87
C PRO A 155 0.10 -4.80 3.15
N VAL A 156 1.25 -4.81 3.81
CA VAL A 156 1.92 -5.99 4.37
C VAL A 156 2.29 -5.70 5.82
N PHE A 157 2.47 -6.74 6.63
CA PHE A 157 2.77 -6.61 8.06
C PHE A 157 4.01 -7.40 8.46
N LEU A 158 4.87 -6.78 9.28
CA LEU A 158 5.99 -7.44 9.96
C LEU A 158 5.93 -7.19 11.47
N SER A 159 5.90 -8.25 12.25
CA SER A 159 6.21 -8.24 13.68
C SER A 159 7.72 -8.37 13.86
N ILE A 160 8.34 -7.45 14.61
CA ILE A 160 9.80 -7.42 14.77
C ILE A 160 10.12 -7.39 16.27
N PRO A 161 10.57 -8.54 16.85
CA PRO A 161 10.96 -8.62 18.25
C PRO A 161 12.16 -7.72 18.60
N GLY A 162 12.19 -7.23 19.83
CA GLY A 162 13.25 -6.32 20.32
C GLY A 162 14.64 -6.92 20.26
N ASP A 163 14.77 -8.21 20.58
CA ASP A 163 16.02 -8.95 20.49
C ASP A 163 16.55 -9.07 19.05
N VAL A 164 15.67 -9.15 18.03
CA VAL A 164 16.08 -9.10 16.63
C VAL A 164 16.64 -7.73 16.26
N LEU A 165 16.02 -6.64 16.73
CA LEU A 165 16.49 -5.28 16.46
C LEU A 165 17.81 -4.95 17.14
N THR A 166 18.10 -5.56 18.27
CA THR A 166 19.33 -5.34 19.05
C THR A 166 20.45 -6.32 18.72
N ALA A 167 20.13 -7.49 18.14
CA ALA A 167 21.12 -8.47 17.75
C ALA A 167 22.13 -7.90 16.73
N MET A 168 23.39 -8.30 16.86
CA MET A 168 24.44 -7.96 15.90
C MET A 168 24.40 -8.93 14.73
N ALA A 169 24.38 -8.40 13.54
CA ALA A 169 24.41 -9.23 12.34
C ALA A 169 25.71 -10.03 12.25
N PRO A 170 25.67 -11.31 11.84
CA PRO A 170 26.87 -12.05 11.54
C PRO A 170 27.66 -11.41 10.39
N GLU A 171 28.98 -11.61 10.41
CA GLU A 171 29.83 -11.10 9.34
C GLU A 171 29.45 -11.75 7.99
N GLY A 172 29.34 -10.92 6.95
CA GLY A 172 28.96 -11.39 5.61
C GLY A 172 27.47 -11.70 5.44
N LEU A 173 26.60 -11.28 6.36
CA LEU A 173 25.16 -11.45 6.17
C LEU A 173 24.72 -10.79 4.87
N ASP A 174 24.09 -11.58 3.99
CA ASP A 174 23.50 -11.10 2.74
C ASP A 174 22.23 -10.30 3.01
N ILE A 175 22.27 -8.99 2.74
CA ILE A 175 21.12 -8.09 2.87
C ILE A 175 20.26 -8.03 1.60
N GLY A 176 20.70 -8.67 0.51
CA GLY A 176 20.00 -8.67 -0.78
C GLY A 176 19.85 -7.28 -1.41
N GLU A 177 19.31 -7.26 -2.62
CA GLU A 177 19.01 -6.05 -3.36
C GLU A 177 17.49 -5.89 -3.57
N PRO A 178 17.00 -4.66 -3.78
CA PRO A 178 15.62 -4.41 -4.12
C PRO A 178 15.20 -5.17 -5.38
N THR A 179 14.08 -5.87 -5.32
CA THR A 179 13.51 -6.55 -6.48
C THR A 179 12.10 -6.06 -6.76
N ARG A 180 11.79 -5.83 -8.05
CA ARG A 180 10.46 -5.38 -8.48
C ARG A 180 9.93 -6.32 -9.57
N ILE A 181 8.61 -6.51 -9.58
CA ILE A 181 7.94 -7.21 -10.66
C ILE A 181 7.38 -6.15 -11.58
N GLY A 182 7.76 -6.19 -12.85
CA GLY A 182 7.21 -5.29 -13.87
C GLY A 182 5.70 -5.51 -14.00
N ALA A 183 4.94 -4.43 -13.86
CA ALA A 183 3.47 -4.48 -13.89
C ALA A 183 2.89 -4.11 -15.26
N GLY A 184 3.74 -3.93 -16.28
CA GLY A 184 3.33 -3.57 -17.64
C GLY A 184 2.78 -4.77 -18.43
N ILE A 185 1.65 -5.32 -18.00
CA ILE A 185 0.93 -6.34 -18.75
C ILE A 185 0.10 -5.63 -19.83
N ARG A 186 0.25 -6.04 -21.08
CA ARG A 186 -0.61 -5.60 -22.17
C ARG A 186 -1.74 -6.59 -22.37
N GLY A 187 -2.94 -6.10 -22.73
CA GLY A 187 -4.06 -6.94 -23.12
C GLY A 187 -3.78 -7.72 -24.41
N ASP A 188 -4.49 -8.81 -24.61
CA ASP A 188 -4.44 -9.55 -25.88
C ASP A 188 -4.87 -8.65 -27.05
N ALA A 189 -4.08 -8.63 -28.12
CA ALA A 189 -4.32 -7.74 -29.25
C ALA A 189 -5.66 -8.01 -29.96
N ASN A 190 -6.11 -9.27 -30.02
CA ASN A 190 -7.37 -9.62 -30.64
C ASN A 190 -8.56 -9.18 -29.80
N GLU A 191 -8.45 -9.27 -28.45
CA GLU A 191 -9.49 -8.79 -27.53
C GLU A 191 -9.59 -7.27 -27.55
N ILE A 192 -8.45 -6.58 -27.64
CA ILE A 192 -8.43 -5.11 -27.82
C ILE A 192 -9.09 -4.73 -29.16
N ALA A 193 -8.81 -5.46 -30.24
CA ALA A 193 -9.46 -5.22 -31.56
C ALA A 193 -10.97 -5.43 -31.50
N LYS A 194 -11.45 -6.47 -30.81
CA LYS A 194 -12.89 -6.70 -30.59
C LYS A 194 -13.53 -5.56 -29.78
N ALA A 195 -12.87 -5.11 -28.70
CA ALA A 195 -13.33 -3.98 -27.89
C ALA A 195 -13.43 -2.71 -28.76
N ALA A 196 -12.40 -2.41 -29.55
CA ALA A 196 -12.39 -1.26 -30.45
C ALA A 196 -13.54 -1.34 -31.51
N ALA A 197 -13.84 -2.54 -32.04
CA ALA A 197 -14.95 -2.75 -32.97
C ALA A 197 -16.30 -2.47 -32.28
N LEU A 198 -16.51 -2.91 -31.05
CA LEU A 198 -17.73 -2.61 -30.28
C LEU A 198 -17.87 -1.10 -30.04
N ILE A 199 -16.78 -0.45 -29.61
CA ILE A 199 -16.76 0.99 -29.34
C ILE A 199 -17.09 1.80 -30.61
N SER A 200 -16.54 1.39 -31.77
CA SER A 200 -16.77 2.09 -33.05
C SER A 200 -18.19 1.95 -33.57
N GLN A 201 -18.95 0.98 -33.08
CA GLN A 201 -20.36 0.75 -33.45
C GLN A 201 -21.35 1.43 -32.50
N ALA A 202 -20.90 1.83 -31.33
CA ALA A 202 -21.73 2.49 -30.31
C ALA A 202 -22.12 3.90 -30.76
N GLU A 203 -23.40 4.25 -30.56
CA GLU A 203 -23.93 5.57 -30.88
C GLU A 203 -23.88 6.49 -29.66
N THR A 204 -24.01 5.93 -28.45
CA THR A 204 -24.07 6.67 -27.19
C THR A 204 -23.23 5.98 -26.09
N PRO A 205 -21.92 5.80 -26.29
CA PRO A 205 -21.08 5.15 -25.31
C PRO A 205 -20.92 6.00 -24.01
N VAL A 206 -20.62 5.33 -22.89
CA VAL A 206 -20.28 5.97 -21.61
C VAL A 206 -19.06 5.31 -21.01
N ILE A 207 -18.19 6.11 -20.38
CA ILE A 207 -16.97 5.62 -19.70
C ILE A 207 -17.17 5.71 -18.19
N PHE A 208 -16.90 4.60 -17.49
CA PHE A 208 -16.72 4.57 -16.04
C PHE A 208 -15.24 4.38 -15.73
N ALA A 209 -14.62 5.39 -15.11
CA ALA A 209 -13.20 5.42 -14.81
C ALA A 209 -12.97 5.16 -13.31
N GLY A 210 -12.17 4.17 -12.99
CA GLY A 210 -11.82 3.75 -11.63
C GLY A 210 -10.38 4.01 -11.25
N ASP A 211 -10.00 3.58 -10.05
CA ASP A 211 -8.70 3.85 -9.41
C ASP A 211 -7.48 3.39 -10.22
N CYS A 212 -7.63 2.39 -11.09
CA CYS A 212 -6.51 1.90 -11.90
C CYS A 212 -5.92 2.96 -12.83
N VAL A 213 -6.72 3.92 -13.28
CA VAL A 213 -6.23 5.06 -14.10
C VAL A 213 -5.18 5.84 -13.32
N ALA A 214 -5.49 6.24 -12.08
CA ALA A 214 -4.56 6.96 -11.22
C ALA A 214 -3.38 6.08 -10.76
N ASN A 215 -3.64 4.80 -10.45
CA ASN A 215 -2.60 3.86 -10.01
C ASN A 215 -1.56 3.54 -11.10
N ARG A 216 -1.88 3.82 -12.37
CA ARG A 216 -1.01 3.61 -13.52
C ARG A 216 -0.53 4.91 -14.17
N ASP A 217 -0.85 6.05 -13.57
CA ASP A 217 -0.52 7.37 -14.11
C ASP A 217 -1.03 7.55 -15.55
N ALA A 218 -2.24 7.03 -15.84
CA ALA A 218 -2.84 6.97 -17.17
C ALA A 218 -3.87 8.09 -17.42
N PHE A 219 -3.66 9.27 -16.81
CA PHE A 219 -4.56 10.41 -16.98
C PHE A 219 -4.58 10.96 -18.40
N ALA A 220 -3.41 11.05 -19.06
CA ALA A 220 -3.33 11.53 -20.43
C ALA A 220 -4.04 10.58 -21.41
N GLU A 221 -3.86 9.28 -21.18
CA GLU A 221 -4.44 8.24 -22.01
C GLU A 221 -5.97 8.17 -21.89
N ILE A 222 -6.52 8.29 -20.67
CA ILE A 222 -7.99 8.27 -20.48
C ILE A 222 -8.64 9.52 -21.08
N VAL A 223 -7.99 10.67 -20.98
CA VAL A 223 -8.48 11.91 -21.60
C VAL A 223 -8.50 11.77 -23.13
N ALA A 224 -7.37 11.39 -23.73
CA ALA A 224 -7.27 11.19 -25.18
C ALA A 224 -8.26 10.12 -25.68
N PHE A 225 -8.47 9.06 -24.90
CA PHE A 225 -9.44 8.02 -25.22
C PHE A 225 -10.88 8.55 -25.18
N ALA A 226 -11.25 9.26 -24.12
CA ALA A 226 -12.58 9.84 -23.98
C ALA A 226 -12.90 10.83 -25.10
N GLU A 227 -11.93 11.68 -25.49
CA GLU A 227 -12.05 12.60 -26.62
C GLU A 227 -12.21 11.87 -27.96
N ALA A 228 -11.41 10.83 -28.19
CA ALA A 228 -11.48 10.04 -29.43
C ALA A 228 -12.84 9.30 -29.59
N VAL A 229 -13.42 8.84 -28.48
CA VAL A 229 -14.71 8.17 -28.44
C VAL A 229 -15.88 9.17 -28.41
N GLY A 230 -15.65 10.38 -27.90
CA GLY A 230 -16.70 11.39 -27.68
C GLY A 230 -17.65 11.02 -26.54
N ALA A 231 -17.21 10.22 -25.57
CA ALA A 231 -18.05 9.67 -24.53
C ALA A 231 -17.97 10.46 -23.21
N PRO A 232 -19.09 10.69 -22.52
CA PRO A 232 -19.06 11.24 -21.16
C PRO A 232 -18.37 10.27 -20.19
N VAL A 233 -17.64 10.85 -19.22
CA VAL A 233 -16.87 10.10 -18.24
C VAL A 233 -17.47 10.29 -16.85
N TYR A 234 -17.80 9.18 -16.22
CA TYR A 234 -18.16 9.11 -14.81
C TYR A 234 -17.00 8.50 -14.02
N MET A 235 -16.57 9.13 -12.94
CA MET A 235 -15.62 8.52 -12.02
C MET A 235 -16.33 7.53 -11.09
N GLU A 236 -15.65 6.47 -10.69
CA GLU A 236 -16.13 5.52 -9.70
C GLU A 236 -16.60 6.26 -8.43
N GLY A 237 -17.79 5.90 -7.93
CA GLY A 237 -18.45 6.61 -6.83
C GLY A 237 -17.79 6.39 -5.44
N MET A 238 -16.84 5.46 -5.33
CA MET A 238 -16.05 5.17 -4.13
C MET A 238 -14.55 5.10 -4.44
N ALA A 239 -14.12 5.77 -5.47
CA ALA A 239 -12.71 5.85 -5.83
C ALA A 239 -11.88 6.43 -4.68
N ASN A 240 -10.72 5.84 -4.44
CA ASN A 240 -9.75 6.36 -3.47
C ASN A 240 -8.91 7.49 -4.08
N ARG A 241 -8.84 7.55 -5.40
CA ARG A 241 -8.10 8.55 -6.18
C ARG A 241 -8.94 9.07 -7.34
N ALA A 242 -8.71 10.31 -7.73
CA ALA A 242 -9.34 10.84 -8.93
C ALA A 242 -8.89 10.05 -10.18
N ALA A 243 -9.83 9.61 -10.99
CA ALA A 243 -9.57 8.82 -12.19
C ALA A 243 -9.73 9.63 -13.49
N TYR A 244 -10.28 10.85 -13.40
CA TYR A 244 -10.47 11.74 -14.55
C TYR A 244 -10.46 13.20 -14.10
N PRO A 245 -9.95 14.15 -14.88
CA PRO A 245 -9.96 15.57 -14.52
C PRO A 245 -11.40 16.13 -14.48
N SER A 246 -11.84 16.57 -13.32
CA SER A 246 -13.20 17.05 -13.09
C SER A 246 -13.52 18.40 -13.78
N ASN A 247 -12.51 19.09 -14.28
CA ASN A 247 -12.68 20.31 -15.07
C ASN A 247 -12.69 20.05 -16.59
N HIS A 248 -12.63 18.81 -17.04
CA HIS A 248 -12.69 18.44 -18.46
C HIS A 248 -14.12 18.50 -18.98
N ALA A 249 -14.31 18.89 -20.25
CA ALA A 249 -15.65 19.05 -20.86
C ALA A 249 -16.46 17.75 -20.88
N LEU A 250 -15.82 16.58 -21.00
CA LEU A 250 -16.46 15.28 -20.99
C LEU A 250 -16.68 14.70 -19.57
N TYR A 251 -16.24 15.39 -18.52
CA TYR A 251 -16.55 14.95 -17.16
C TYR A 251 -18.02 15.14 -16.84
N ALA A 252 -18.75 14.05 -16.63
CA ALA A 252 -20.17 14.11 -16.33
C ALA A 252 -20.46 14.20 -14.82
N SER A 253 -19.90 13.29 -14.02
CA SER A 253 -20.10 13.22 -12.57
C SER A 253 -19.31 12.05 -11.97
N THR A 254 -19.61 11.70 -10.72
CA THR A 254 -19.32 10.39 -10.13
C THR A 254 -20.47 9.42 -10.39
N VAL A 255 -20.14 8.13 -10.53
CA VAL A 255 -21.14 7.06 -10.69
C VAL A 255 -22.08 7.04 -9.50
N PRO A 256 -23.41 7.15 -9.71
CA PRO A 256 -24.37 7.13 -8.63
C PRO A 256 -24.37 5.77 -7.90
N ARG A 257 -24.41 5.79 -6.56
CA ARG A 257 -24.43 4.57 -5.74
C ARG A 257 -25.79 3.88 -5.69
N MET A 258 -26.85 4.64 -5.85
CA MET A 258 -28.23 4.13 -5.74
C MET A 258 -28.69 3.56 -7.07
N THR A 259 -29.20 2.34 -7.07
CA THR A 259 -29.62 1.62 -8.29
C THR A 259 -30.58 2.43 -9.17
N PRO A 260 -31.59 3.14 -8.67
CA PRO A 260 -32.46 3.94 -9.54
C PRO A 260 -31.72 5.05 -10.29
N ALA A 261 -30.81 5.74 -9.61
CA ALA A 261 -30.04 6.82 -10.22
C ALA A 261 -29.01 6.26 -11.22
N LEU A 262 -28.34 5.13 -10.90
CA LEU A 262 -27.44 4.45 -11.83
C LEU A 262 -28.19 4.00 -13.08
N ARG A 263 -29.38 3.40 -12.92
CA ARG A 263 -30.23 2.99 -14.04
C ARG A 263 -30.63 4.17 -14.94
N SER A 264 -30.93 5.33 -14.32
CA SER A 264 -31.24 6.56 -15.09
C SER A 264 -30.07 7.05 -15.93
N VAL A 265 -28.82 6.87 -15.47
CA VAL A 265 -27.63 7.12 -16.30
C VAL A 265 -27.56 6.11 -17.43
N MET A 266 -27.58 4.81 -17.07
CA MET A 266 -27.33 3.73 -18.05
C MET A 266 -28.35 3.64 -19.18
N GLN A 267 -29.60 3.95 -18.93
CA GLN A 267 -30.67 3.85 -19.95
C GLN A 267 -30.50 4.80 -21.15
N ASN A 268 -29.60 5.79 -21.04
CA ASN A 268 -29.31 6.75 -22.11
C ASN A 268 -28.09 6.34 -22.97
N HIS A 269 -27.49 5.21 -22.64
CA HIS A 269 -26.26 4.75 -23.29
C HIS A 269 -26.42 3.31 -23.81
N ASP A 270 -25.82 3.05 -24.96
CA ASP A 270 -25.85 1.73 -25.63
C ASP A 270 -24.61 0.89 -25.31
N LEU A 271 -23.53 1.51 -24.84
CA LEU A 271 -22.29 0.82 -24.48
C LEU A 271 -21.68 1.41 -23.20
N LEU A 272 -21.39 0.56 -22.21
CA LEU A 272 -20.57 0.89 -21.04
C LEU A 272 -19.13 0.44 -21.27
N ILE A 273 -18.20 1.37 -21.13
CA ILE A 273 -16.75 1.13 -21.13
C ILE A 273 -16.23 1.30 -19.71
N SER A 274 -15.93 0.20 -19.03
CA SER A 274 -15.37 0.24 -17.68
C SER A 274 -13.86 0.14 -17.72
N ILE A 275 -13.17 1.11 -17.11
CA ILE A 275 -11.70 1.22 -17.05
C ILE A 275 -11.28 1.38 -15.57
N GLY A 276 -10.69 0.31 -14.98
CA GLY A 276 -10.20 0.36 -13.62
C GLY A 276 -10.84 -0.63 -12.66
#